data_4cb5f81c0e5d0964f3cf9b9a8d20db89
#
_entry.id   4cb5f81c0e5d0964f3cf9b9a8d20db89
#
_cell.length_a   1.000
_cell.length_b   1.000
_cell.length_c   1.000
_cell.angle_alpha   90.00
_cell.angle_beta   90.00
_cell.angle_gamma   90.00
#
_symmetry.space_group_name_H-M   'P 1'
#
loop_
_entity.id
_entity.type
_entity.pdbx_description
1 polymer ?
#
loop_
_entity_poly.entity_id
_entity_poly.type
_entity_poly.pdbx_seq_one_letter_code
_entity_poly.pdbx_strand_id
1 'polypeptide(L)'
;PPTDPKKFRDPKTLIFAFTPVEDPTVYEKLFQPFMGHLSQCVGRKTVFFAVQSNSAEIEAMRSGRLHIAAFSTGPTNFAVNIAGAVPFAIRGTENGPEGAAIKVIVRKDSPYKELADLKGKRIAHTSPSSNTGNLAPRALFSELGLTPDKDYKVVYSGKHDQSILGVKSGDYDAAPVASDVLQHMTERGVVGADDFNVLYTSELFPTDAYAYAHDLDPKLVDKIKQCFFEYRIPPEMAKGLGGDRFLPANYQKDWELVRKVAIAAGQSLNRSGYEAENAKKK
;
A
#
# COMPACT_ATOMS: atom_id res chain seq x y z
N PRO A 1 20.98 9.44 4.21
CA PRO A 1 21.22 10.69 3.48
C PRO A 1 22.70 10.83 3.11
N PRO A 2 23.02 11.61 2.06
CA PRO A 2 24.40 11.93 1.73
C PRO A 2 25.13 12.59 2.89
N THR A 3 26.41 12.26 3.07
CA THR A 3 27.27 12.96 4.05
C THR A 3 27.90 14.24 3.46
N ASP A 4 28.01 14.30 2.14
CA ASP A 4 28.50 15.48 1.40
C ASP A 4 27.31 16.35 0.99
N PRO A 5 27.24 17.64 1.45
CA PRO A 5 26.18 18.56 1.07
C PRO A 5 25.96 18.74 -0.44
N LYS A 6 27.03 18.59 -1.24
CA LYS A 6 26.96 18.74 -2.70
C LYS A 6 26.26 17.58 -3.41
N LYS A 7 25.98 16.49 -2.70
CA LYS A 7 25.28 15.32 -3.23
C LYS A 7 23.77 15.36 -3.01
N PHE A 8 23.26 16.36 -2.30
CA PHE A 8 21.83 16.55 -2.20
C PHE A 8 21.26 17.06 -3.52
N ARG A 9 20.10 16.50 -3.87
CA ARG A 9 19.38 16.86 -5.10
C ARG A 9 18.35 17.97 -4.82
N ASP A 10 18.33 18.97 -5.68
CA ASP A 10 17.30 20.00 -5.70
C ASP A 10 16.59 20.04 -7.08
N PRO A 11 15.70 19.09 -7.36
CA PRO A 11 15.08 18.94 -8.67
C PRO A 11 14.14 20.10 -8.99
N LYS A 12 14.19 20.63 -10.22
CA LYS A 12 13.27 21.68 -10.70
C LYS A 12 11.82 21.19 -10.83
N THR A 13 11.62 19.90 -11.05
CA THR A 13 10.32 19.24 -11.11
C THR A 13 10.29 18.12 -10.09
N LEU A 14 9.29 18.14 -9.20
CA LEU A 14 9.05 17.04 -8.28
C LEU A 14 8.23 15.94 -8.97
N ILE A 15 8.62 14.69 -8.76
CA ILE A 15 7.88 13.52 -9.22
C ILE A 15 7.28 12.84 -7.99
N PHE A 16 5.96 12.71 -8.00
CA PHE A 16 5.19 12.05 -6.95
C PHE A 16 4.52 10.79 -7.49
N ALA A 17 4.50 9.72 -6.72
CA ALA A 17 3.74 8.50 -7.01
C ALA A 17 2.88 8.08 -5.83
N PHE A 18 1.82 7.35 -6.12
CA PHE A 18 1.01 6.68 -5.12
C PHE A 18 0.97 5.18 -5.42
N THR A 19 1.07 4.38 -4.38
CA THR A 19 1.10 2.92 -4.45
C THR A 19 -0.05 2.34 -5.30
N PRO A 20 0.24 1.39 -6.22
CA PRO A 20 -0.75 0.86 -7.15
C PRO A 20 -1.58 -0.28 -6.52
N VAL A 21 -2.33 0.00 -5.46
CA VAL A 21 -3.21 -1.00 -4.82
C VAL A 21 -4.48 -1.29 -5.65
N GLU A 22 -4.80 -0.38 -6.56
CA GLU A 22 -5.82 -0.49 -7.62
C GLU A 22 -5.24 0.00 -8.96
N ASP A 23 -6.08 0.19 -9.98
CA ASP A 23 -5.66 0.81 -11.24
C ASP A 23 -5.06 2.20 -11.00
N PRO A 24 -3.82 2.47 -11.44
CA PRO A 24 -3.15 3.74 -11.19
C PRO A 24 -3.89 4.99 -11.70
N THR A 25 -4.74 4.84 -12.71
CA THR A 25 -5.54 5.96 -13.27
C THR A 25 -6.58 6.50 -12.28
N VAL A 26 -7.03 5.68 -11.34
CA VAL A 26 -7.90 6.10 -10.24
C VAL A 26 -7.19 7.13 -9.38
N TYR A 27 -5.96 6.84 -9.00
CA TYR A 27 -5.17 7.70 -8.12
C TYR A 27 -4.66 8.95 -8.81
N GLU A 28 -4.30 8.88 -10.08
CA GLU A 28 -3.92 10.06 -10.85
C GLU A 28 -5.01 11.14 -10.79
N LYS A 29 -6.28 10.76 -10.96
CA LYS A 29 -7.41 11.69 -10.85
C LYS A 29 -7.62 12.18 -9.42
N LEU A 30 -7.59 11.29 -8.43
CA LEU A 30 -7.79 11.64 -7.02
C LEU A 30 -6.75 12.63 -6.50
N PHE A 31 -5.51 12.51 -6.93
CA PHE A 31 -4.41 13.37 -6.48
C PHE A 31 -4.29 14.71 -7.22
N GLN A 32 -5.10 14.97 -8.27
CA GLN A 32 -5.04 16.25 -9.01
C GLN A 32 -5.11 17.49 -8.11
N PRO A 33 -6.05 17.60 -7.14
CA PRO A 33 -6.12 18.75 -6.25
C PRO A 33 -4.84 18.89 -5.40
N PHE A 34 -4.33 17.78 -4.89
CA PHE A 34 -3.11 17.75 -4.10
C PHE A 34 -1.87 18.12 -4.94
N MET A 35 -1.77 17.65 -6.18
CA MET A 35 -0.66 18.02 -7.08
C MET A 35 -0.64 19.54 -7.36
N GLY A 36 -1.81 20.14 -7.54
CA GLY A 36 -1.95 21.58 -7.69
C GLY A 36 -1.47 22.33 -6.45
N HIS A 37 -1.95 21.93 -5.26
CA HIS A 37 -1.53 22.49 -3.97
C HIS A 37 -0.01 22.35 -3.77
N LEU A 38 0.52 21.15 -3.96
CA LEU A 38 1.95 20.88 -3.74
C LEU A 38 2.83 21.72 -4.67
N SER A 39 2.43 21.83 -5.96
CA SER A 39 3.16 22.66 -6.92
C SER A 39 3.22 24.14 -6.49
N GLN A 40 2.09 24.69 -6.06
CA GLN A 40 2.01 26.09 -5.59
C GLN A 40 2.79 26.30 -4.29
N CYS A 41 2.57 25.42 -3.31
CA CYS A 41 3.17 25.53 -1.98
C CYS A 41 4.69 25.37 -2.03
N VAL A 42 5.21 24.40 -2.80
CA VAL A 42 6.68 24.18 -2.94
C VAL A 42 7.32 25.17 -3.90
N GLY A 43 6.53 25.85 -4.75
CA GLY A 43 7.02 26.83 -5.74
C GLY A 43 7.73 26.17 -6.93
N ARG A 44 7.38 24.92 -7.27
CA ARG A 44 7.91 24.21 -8.43
C ARG A 44 6.92 23.19 -8.98
N LYS A 45 7.05 22.86 -10.25
CA LYS A 45 6.18 21.88 -10.92
C LYS A 45 6.22 20.54 -10.18
N THR A 46 5.04 19.98 -9.89
CA THR A 46 4.90 18.62 -9.38
C THR A 46 4.12 17.77 -10.38
N VAL A 47 4.59 16.56 -10.67
CA VAL A 47 4.01 15.64 -11.65
C VAL A 47 3.68 14.33 -10.97
N PHE A 48 2.46 13.84 -11.19
CA PHE A 48 2.06 12.50 -10.79
C PHE A 48 2.66 11.47 -11.75
N PHE A 49 3.30 10.44 -11.22
CA PHE A 49 3.87 9.34 -11.97
C PHE A 49 3.09 8.06 -11.67
N ALA A 50 2.29 7.60 -12.62
CA ALA A 50 1.49 6.40 -12.52
C ALA A 50 2.38 5.15 -12.58
N VAL A 51 2.62 4.51 -11.45
CA VAL A 51 3.38 3.27 -11.33
C VAL A 51 2.46 2.06 -11.46
N GLN A 52 2.97 0.97 -12.05
CA GLN A 52 2.18 -0.23 -12.34
C GLN A 52 2.30 -1.32 -11.27
N SER A 53 3.33 -1.25 -10.42
CA SER A 53 3.57 -2.22 -9.35
C SER A 53 4.37 -1.60 -8.21
N ASN A 54 4.26 -2.19 -7.01
CA ASN A 54 5.08 -1.81 -5.86
C ASN A 54 6.59 -1.89 -6.17
N SER A 55 7.00 -2.89 -6.95
CA SER A 55 8.41 -3.04 -7.34
C SER A 55 8.87 -1.89 -8.24
N ALA A 56 8.03 -1.48 -9.21
CA ALA A 56 8.34 -0.36 -10.10
C ALA A 56 8.44 0.96 -9.31
N GLU A 57 7.60 1.15 -8.31
CA GLU A 57 7.63 2.32 -7.43
C GLU A 57 8.93 2.39 -6.61
N ILE A 58 9.31 1.29 -5.96
CA ILE A 58 10.54 1.17 -5.17
C ILE A 58 11.76 1.43 -6.06
N GLU A 59 11.83 0.80 -7.25
CA GLU A 59 12.94 0.97 -8.19
C GLU A 59 12.99 2.39 -8.79
N ALA A 60 11.86 3.05 -9.00
CA ALA A 60 11.82 4.44 -9.45
C ALA A 60 12.45 5.38 -8.41
N MET A 61 12.17 5.18 -7.11
CA MET A 61 12.82 5.95 -6.05
C MET A 61 14.30 5.60 -5.92
N ARG A 62 14.66 4.31 -5.91
CA ARG A 62 16.04 3.85 -5.82
C ARG A 62 16.93 4.38 -6.96
N SER A 63 16.38 4.49 -8.16
CA SER A 63 17.11 5.03 -9.34
C SER A 63 17.07 6.55 -9.44
N GLY A 64 16.51 7.26 -8.46
CA GLY A 64 16.44 8.72 -8.44
C GLY A 64 15.38 9.34 -9.36
N ARG A 65 14.51 8.54 -9.97
CA ARG A 65 13.42 9.02 -10.84
C ARG A 65 12.17 9.44 -10.09
N LEU A 66 12.04 9.08 -8.84
CA LEU A 66 10.92 9.38 -7.96
C LEU A 66 11.44 10.15 -6.74
N HIS A 67 10.77 11.23 -6.37
CA HIS A 67 11.21 12.14 -5.31
C HIS A 67 10.36 12.01 -4.05
N ILE A 68 9.05 11.85 -4.22
CA ILE A 68 8.06 11.67 -3.14
C ILE A 68 7.17 10.51 -3.55
N ALA A 69 6.86 9.63 -2.63
CA ALA A 69 5.94 8.53 -2.87
C ALA A 69 5.12 8.17 -1.63
N ALA A 70 3.93 7.65 -1.87
CA ALA A 70 3.16 6.96 -0.85
C ALA A 70 3.28 5.45 -1.07
N PHE A 71 4.13 4.80 -0.31
CA PHE A 71 4.30 3.35 -0.36
C PHE A 71 3.23 2.65 0.49
N SER A 72 2.61 1.59 -0.03
CA SER A 72 1.69 0.78 0.75
C SER A 72 2.39 0.08 1.92
N THR A 73 1.63 -0.42 2.88
CA THR A 73 2.07 -0.91 4.19
C THR A 73 3.31 -1.82 4.14
N GLY A 74 3.26 -2.92 3.40
CA GLY A 74 4.38 -3.87 3.31
C GLY A 74 5.57 -3.34 2.49
N PRO A 75 5.34 -2.83 1.26
CA PRO A 75 6.37 -2.21 0.41
C PRO A 75 7.16 -1.10 1.08
N THR A 76 6.59 -0.36 2.04
CA THR A 76 7.31 0.66 2.82
C THR A 76 8.61 0.12 3.42
N ASN A 77 8.61 -1.10 3.95
CA ASN A 77 9.81 -1.70 4.54
C ASN A 77 10.96 -1.83 3.54
N PHE A 78 10.65 -2.25 2.31
CA PHE A 78 11.65 -2.34 1.25
C PHE A 78 12.05 -0.96 0.72
N ALA A 79 11.09 -0.05 0.57
CA ALA A 79 11.38 1.31 0.14
C ALA A 79 12.39 1.99 1.08
N VAL A 80 12.22 1.81 2.40
CA VAL A 80 13.17 2.32 3.40
C VAL A 80 14.53 1.64 3.26
N ASN A 81 14.57 0.31 3.21
CA ASN A 81 15.82 -0.44 3.34
C ASN A 81 16.66 -0.47 2.05
N ILE A 82 16.05 -0.38 0.87
CA ILE A 82 16.75 -0.53 -0.41
C ILE A 82 16.65 0.67 -1.35
N ALA A 83 15.65 1.54 -1.18
CA ALA A 83 15.48 2.74 -1.99
C ALA A 83 15.82 4.03 -1.24
N GLY A 84 16.09 3.97 0.06
CA GLY A 84 16.38 5.15 0.86
C GLY A 84 15.17 6.06 1.04
N ALA A 85 13.97 5.51 1.02
CA ALA A 85 12.77 6.24 1.36
C ALA A 85 12.78 6.66 2.83
N VAL A 86 12.38 7.90 3.10
CA VAL A 86 12.26 8.43 4.46
C VAL A 86 10.78 8.75 4.72
N PRO A 87 10.03 7.84 5.36
CA PRO A 87 8.64 8.08 5.74
C PRO A 87 8.52 9.29 6.66
N PHE A 88 7.54 10.16 6.41
CA PHE A 88 7.33 11.35 7.20
C PHE A 88 5.86 11.66 7.49
N ALA A 89 4.94 11.13 6.69
CA ALA A 89 3.51 11.37 6.85
C ALA A 89 2.68 10.11 6.59
N ILE A 90 1.50 10.10 7.19
CA ILE A 90 0.42 9.14 7.00
C ILE A 90 -0.90 9.88 6.90
N ARG A 91 -1.89 9.35 6.19
CA ARG A 91 -3.24 9.92 6.19
C ARG A 91 -3.95 9.65 7.51
N GLY A 92 -4.83 10.55 7.89
CA GLY A 92 -5.62 10.39 9.10
C GLY A 92 -6.68 11.47 9.25
N THR A 93 -7.26 11.48 10.43
CA THR A 93 -8.23 12.48 10.89
C THR A 93 -7.74 13.09 12.19
N GLU A 94 -8.54 13.94 12.82
CA GLU A 94 -8.24 14.43 14.18
C GLU A 94 -8.18 13.30 15.23
N ASN A 95 -8.80 12.15 14.95
CA ASN A 95 -8.82 10.99 15.84
C ASN A 95 -7.58 10.09 15.68
N GLY A 96 -6.73 10.34 14.70
CA GLY A 96 -5.50 9.58 14.48
C GLY A 96 -5.32 9.08 13.05
N PRO A 97 -4.27 8.25 12.84
CA PRO A 97 -3.96 7.67 11.53
C PRO A 97 -5.06 6.74 11.01
N GLU A 98 -5.22 6.73 9.68
CA GLU A 98 -6.02 5.72 8.98
C GLU A 98 -5.36 4.34 9.05
N GLY A 99 -6.20 3.30 9.09
CA GLY A 99 -5.79 1.91 9.10
C GLY A 99 -6.66 1.04 8.20
N ALA A 100 -6.11 -0.07 7.74
CA ALA A 100 -6.82 -1.09 6.98
C ALA A 100 -6.72 -2.46 7.66
N ALA A 101 -7.85 -3.16 7.80
CA ALA A 101 -7.89 -4.55 8.21
C ALA A 101 -7.73 -5.48 7.00
N ILE A 102 -7.28 -6.70 7.24
CA ILE A 102 -7.49 -7.79 6.29
C ILE A 102 -8.95 -8.21 6.36
N LYS A 103 -9.63 -8.28 5.22
CA LYS A 103 -10.89 -8.99 5.08
C LYS A 103 -10.69 -10.18 4.15
N VAL A 104 -10.98 -11.40 4.64
CA VAL A 104 -11.04 -12.58 3.76
C VAL A 104 -12.43 -12.64 3.18
N ILE A 105 -12.53 -12.33 1.90
CA ILE A 105 -13.79 -12.33 1.16
C ILE A 105 -13.98 -13.61 0.34
N VAL A 106 -15.23 -14.03 0.26
CA VAL A 106 -15.72 -15.09 -0.64
C VAL A 106 -16.97 -14.58 -1.34
N ARG A 107 -17.32 -15.16 -2.49
CA ARG A 107 -18.54 -14.79 -3.19
C ARG A 107 -19.78 -15.06 -2.31
N LYS A 108 -20.80 -14.22 -2.39
CA LYS A 108 -22.01 -14.27 -1.55
C LYS A 108 -22.73 -15.63 -1.59
N ASP A 109 -22.79 -16.23 -2.76
CA ASP A 109 -23.46 -17.52 -3.02
C ASP A 109 -22.55 -18.74 -2.83
N SER A 110 -21.30 -18.54 -2.36
CA SER A 110 -20.38 -19.64 -2.09
C SER A 110 -20.82 -20.46 -0.86
N PRO A 111 -20.45 -21.75 -0.80
CA PRO A 111 -20.77 -22.60 0.35
C PRO A 111 -19.90 -22.31 1.58
N TYR A 112 -18.84 -21.48 1.45
CA TYR A 112 -17.85 -21.26 2.50
C TYR A 112 -18.42 -20.39 3.62
N LYS A 113 -18.22 -20.82 4.88
CA LYS A 113 -18.72 -20.13 6.09
C LYS A 113 -17.60 -19.73 7.06
N GLU A 114 -16.45 -20.41 7.00
CA GLU A 114 -15.30 -20.18 7.86
C GLU A 114 -13.99 -20.42 7.10
N LEU A 115 -12.85 -19.99 7.67
CA LEU A 115 -11.53 -20.15 7.03
C LEU A 115 -11.18 -21.60 6.74
N ALA A 116 -11.62 -22.54 7.58
CA ALA A 116 -11.34 -23.98 7.40
C ALA A 116 -11.94 -24.54 6.10
N ASP A 117 -13.03 -23.97 5.59
CA ASP A 117 -13.66 -24.38 4.34
C ASP A 117 -12.79 -24.06 3.10
N LEU A 118 -11.79 -23.22 3.27
CA LEU A 118 -10.89 -22.81 2.21
C LEU A 118 -9.72 -23.78 1.97
N LYS A 119 -9.64 -24.92 2.69
CA LYS A 119 -8.64 -25.94 2.45
C LYS A 119 -8.79 -26.54 1.06
N GLY A 120 -7.67 -26.67 0.35
CA GLY A 120 -7.63 -27.15 -1.03
C GLY A 120 -8.09 -26.14 -2.09
N LYS A 121 -8.45 -24.92 -1.71
CA LYS A 121 -8.98 -23.90 -2.62
C LYS A 121 -7.89 -23.01 -3.21
N ARG A 122 -8.26 -22.21 -4.23
CA ARG A 122 -7.41 -21.20 -4.84
C ARG A 122 -7.70 -19.85 -4.17
N ILE A 123 -6.75 -19.36 -3.39
CA ILE A 123 -6.89 -18.06 -2.70
C ILE A 123 -6.01 -17.03 -3.39
N ALA A 124 -6.62 -15.94 -3.82
CA ALA A 124 -5.91 -14.85 -4.48
C ALA A 124 -5.20 -13.98 -3.48
N HIS A 125 -3.90 -14.17 -3.33
CA HIS A 125 -3.04 -13.15 -2.72
C HIS A 125 -2.76 -12.05 -3.72
N THR A 126 -2.44 -10.82 -3.27
CA THR A 126 -2.22 -9.69 -4.19
C THR A 126 -0.83 -9.72 -4.81
N SER A 127 0.18 -9.34 -4.05
CA SER A 127 1.58 -9.38 -4.46
C SER A 127 2.47 -9.85 -3.32
N PRO A 128 3.66 -10.39 -3.59
CA PRO A 128 4.55 -10.93 -2.56
C PRO A 128 4.87 -9.96 -1.41
N SER A 129 5.02 -8.66 -1.70
CA SER A 129 5.32 -7.62 -0.71
C SER A 129 4.10 -6.98 -0.04
N SER A 130 2.88 -7.29 -0.48
CA SER A 130 1.66 -6.73 0.12
C SER A 130 1.49 -7.19 1.55
N ASN A 131 1.21 -6.27 2.49
CA ASN A 131 0.94 -6.62 3.87
C ASN A 131 -0.40 -7.36 3.99
N THR A 132 -1.51 -6.67 3.76
CA THR A 132 -2.86 -7.22 3.94
C THR A 132 -3.22 -8.30 2.91
N GLY A 133 -2.63 -8.25 1.72
CA GLY A 133 -2.88 -9.22 0.65
C GLY A 133 -1.95 -10.42 0.61
N ASN A 134 -0.89 -10.48 1.43
CA ASN A 134 0.03 -11.63 1.41
C ASN A 134 0.77 -11.88 2.73
N LEU A 135 1.54 -10.91 3.27
CA LEU A 135 2.45 -11.17 4.39
C LEU A 135 1.71 -11.45 5.69
N ALA A 136 0.73 -10.62 6.03
CA ALA A 136 -0.07 -10.83 7.22
C ALA A 136 -0.96 -12.08 7.12
N PRO A 137 -1.62 -12.40 5.99
CA PRO A 137 -2.24 -13.71 5.78
C PRO A 137 -1.27 -14.88 6.00
N ARG A 138 -0.04 -14.83 5.49
CA ARG A 138 0.96 -15.89 5.69
C ARG A 138 1.34 -16.07 7.15
N ALA A 139 1.46 -14.99 7.91
CA ALA A 139 1.78 -15.06 9.34
C ALA A 139 0.55 -15.54 10.16
N LEU A 140 -0.61 -14.92 9.95
CA LEU A 140 -1.79 -15.11 10.80
C LEU A 140 -2.57 -16.39 10.49
N PHE A 141 -2.73 -16.74 9.20
CA PHE A 141 -3.58 -17.89 8.83
C PHE A 141 -3.00 -19.21 9.27
N SER A 142 -1.67 -19.35 9.38
CA SER A 142 -1.04 -20.55 9.91
C SER A 142 -1.45 -20.82 11.36
N GLU A 143 -1.58 -19.77 12.17
CA GLU A 143 -2.07 -19.87 13.56
C GLU A 143 -3.57 -20.20 13.62
N LEU A 144 -4.31 -19.85 12.58
CA LEU A 144 -5.75 -20.15 12.42
C LEU A 144 -6.03 -21.50 11.73
N GLY A 145 -4.98 -22.32 11.52
CA GLY A 145 -5.12 -23.66 10.93
C GLY A 145 -5.30 -23.69 9.41
N LEU A 146 -4.92 -22.59 8.71
CA LEU A 146 -5.00 -22.47 7.25
C LEU A 146 -3.65 -21.99 6.68
N THR A 147 -2.68 -22.89 6.59
CA THR A 147 -1.31 -22.55 6.16
C THR A 147 -1.23 -22.35 4.65
N PRO A 148 -0.78 -21.17 4.16
CA PRO A 148 -0.55 -20.90 2.73
C PRO A 148 0.40 -21.91 2.08
N ASP A 149 0.12 -22.29 0.84
CA ASP A 149 0.88 -23.24 0.01
C ASP A 149 0.90 -24.69 0.55
N LYS A 150 0.38 -24.93 1.75
CA LYS A 150 0.19 -26.26 2.34
C LYS A 150 -1.29 -26.65 2.35
N ASP A 151 -2.13 -25.82 2.95
CA ASP A 151 -3.56 -26.11 3.11
C ASP A 151 -4.40 -25.54 1.97
N TYR A 152 -3.89 -24.58 1.22
CA TYR A 152 -4.53 -24.00 0.04
C TYR A 152 -3.49 -23.52 -0.98
N LYS A 153 -3.93 -23.36 -2.24
CA LYS A 153 -3.08 -22.84 -3.32
C LYS A 153 -3.10 -21.32 -3.34
N VAL A 154 -1.94 -20.69 -3.14
CA VAL A 154 -1.76 -19.25 -3.35
C VAL A 154 -1.66 -18.93 -4.84
N VAL A 155 -2.43 -17.94 -5.31
CA VAL A 155 -2.36 -17.38 -6.65
C VAL A 155 -2.17 -15.86 -6.51
N TYR A 156 -1.19 -15.30 -7.20
CA TYR A 156 -0.97 -13.85 -7.14
C TYR A 156 -1.81 -13.14 -8.20
N SER A 157 -2.77 -12.32 -7.76
CA SER A 157 -3.62 -11.49 -8.62
C SER A 157 -2.93 -10.19 -9.09
N GLY A 158 -1.93 -9.73 -8.32
CA GLY A 158 -1.20 -8.50 -8.56
C GLY A 158 -1.64 -7.34 -7.68
N LYS A 159 -2.96 -7.08 -7.57
CA LYS A 159 -3.54 -5.94 -6.84
C LYS A 159 -4.82 -6.33 -6.11
N HIS A 160 -5.28 -5.49 -5.17
CA HIS A 160 -6.50 -5.75 -4.41
C HIS A 160 -7.77 -5.73 -5.28
N ASP A 161 -7.88 -4.79 -6.22
CA ASP A 161 -9.01 -4.73 -7.15
C ASP A 161 -9.12 -6.00 -7.99
N GLN A 162 -8.00 -6.54 -8.49
CA GLN A 162 -7.96 -7.79 -9.24
C GLN A 162 -8.38 -8.99 -8.38
N SER A 163 -7.95 -9.03 -7.11
CA SER A 163 -8.40 -10.05 -6.16
C SER A 163 -9.92 -9.99 -5.94
N ILE A 164 -10.45 -8.78 -5.68
CA ILE A 164 -11.88 -8.55 -5.42
C ILE A 164 -12.73 -8.93 -6.62
N LEU A 165 -12.34 -8.47 -7.83
CA LEU A 165 -13.06 -8.79 -9.07
C LEU A 165 -12.96 -10.27 -9.41
N GLY A 166 -11.82 -10.91 -9.19
CA GLY A 166 -11.64 -12.33 -9.43
C GLY A 166 -12.44 -13.23 -8.48
N VAL A 167 -12.67 -12.80 -7.22
CA VAL A 167 -13.61 -13.48 -6.33
C VAL A 167 -15.04 -13.29 -6.83
N LYS A 168 -15.42 -12.08 -7.25
CA LYS A 168 -16.75 -11.79 -7.78
C LYS A 168 -17.07 -12.62 -9.03
N SER A 169 -16.11 -12.75 -9.97
CA SER A 169 -16.28 -13.56 -11.19
C SER A 169 -16.21 -15.08 -10.95
N GLY A 170 -15.65 -15.51 -9.80
CA GLY A 170 -15.42 -16.93 -9.49
C GLY A 170 -14.08 -17.49 -10.01
N ASP A 171 -13.17 -16.64 -10.47
CA ASP A 171 -11.81 -17.03 -10.86
C ASP A 171 -10.98 -17.48 -9.65
N TYR A 172 -11.32 -16.95 -8.47
CA TYR A 172 -10.74 -17.31 -7.18
C TYR A 172 -11.83 -17.69 -6.18
N ASP A 173 -11.56 -18.66 -5.33
CA ASP A 173 -12.50 -19.10 -4.29
C ASP A 173 -12.62 -18.08 -3.16
N ALA A 174 -11.49 -17.43 -2.81
CA ALA A 174 -11.40 -16.42 -1.76
C ALA A 174 -10.21 -15.45 -2.01
N ALA A 175 -10.21 -14.33 -1.28
CA ALA A 175 -9.07 -13.44 -1.25
C ALA A 175 -8.96 -12.69 0.09
N PRO A 176 -7.76 -12.59 0.71
CA PRO A 176 -7.45 -11.58 1.71
C PRO A 176 -7.25 -10.23 1.00
N VAL A 177 -8.07 -9.26 1.37
CA VAL A 177 -8.04 -7.92 0.77
C VAL A 177 -7.98 -6.83 1.84
N ALA A 178 -7.48 -5.65 1.48
CA ALA A 178 -7.51 -4.49 2.35
C ALA A 178 -8.94 -3.95 2.46
N SER A 179 -9.38 -3.70 3.69
CA SER A 179 -10.76 -3.28 3.98
C SER A 179 -11.14 -1.95 3.35
N ASP A 180 -10.18 -1.01 3.29
CA ASP A 180 -10.34 0.31 2.67
C ASP A 180 -10.55 0.19 1.16
N VAL A 181 -9.76 -0.63 0.46
CA VAL A 181 -9.93 -0.86 -0.99
C VAL A 181 -11.28 -1.46 -1.30
N LEU A 182 -11.73 -2.48 -0.53
CA LEU A 182 -13.05 -3.07 -0.70
C LEU A 182 -14.16 -2.03 -0.49
N GLN A 183 -14.02 -1.19 0.54
CA GLN A 183 -14.96 -0.11 0.81
C GLN A 183 -15.02 0.90 -0.33
N HIS A 184 -13.87 1.40 -0.78
CA HIS A 184 -13.80 2.39 -1.87
C HIS A 184 -14.36 1.85 -3.19
N MET A 185 -14.12 0.57 -3.52
CA MET A 185 -14.70 -0.06 -4.70
C MET A 185 -16.24 -0.18 -4.59
N THR A 186 -16.74 -0.44 -3.37
CA THR A 186 -18.19 -0.50 -3.11
C THR A 186 -18.81 0.89 -3.23
N GLU A 187 -18.22 1.92 -2.64
CA GLU A 187 -18.70 3.31 -2.70
C GLU A 187 -18.72 3.87 -4.12
N ARG A 188 -17.78 3.44 -4.97
CA ARG A 188 -17.75 3.79 -6.40
C ARG A 188 -18.69 2.93 -7.27
N GLY A 189 -19.38 1.95 -6.69
CA GLY A 189 -20.28 1.05 -7.42
C GLY A 189 -19.59 0.05 -8.34
N VAL A 190 -18.28 -0.20 -8.17
CA VAL A 190 -17.53 -1.20 -8.93
C VAL A 190 -17.94 -2.61 -8.51
N VAL A 191 -18.21 -2.77 -7.21
CA VAL A 191 -18.79 -3.99 -6.62
C VAL A 191 -19.97 -3.63 -5.72
N GLY A 192 -20.90 -4.56 -5.54
CA GLY A 192 -22.02 -4.39 -4.62
C GLY A 192 -21.64 -4.71 -3.18
N ALA A 193 -22.30 -4.06 -2.21
CA ALA A 193 -22.11 -4.35 -0.79
C ALA A 193 -22.45 -5.81 -0.45
N ASP A 194 -23.39 -6.41 -1.19
CA ASP A 194 -23.85 -7.79 -1.01
C ASP A 194 -23.20 -8.81 -1.93
N ASP A 195 -22.15 -8.45 -2.67
CA ASP A 195 -21.46 -9.39 -3.57
C ASP A 195 -20.65 -10.45 -2.79
N PHE A 196 -20.29 -10.16 -1.52
CA PHE A 196 -19.37 -10.97 -0.74
C PHE A 196 -19.89 -11.33 0.66
N ASN A 197 -19.42 -12.47 1.18
CA ASN A 197 -19.36 -12.76 2.60
C ASN A 197 -17.91 -12.55 3.08
N VAL A 198 -17.75 -12.09 4.33
CA VAL A 198 -16.46 -11.92 4.98
C VAL A 198 -16.28 -13.05 6.00
N LEU A 199 -15.28 -13.89 5.81
CA LEU A 199 -14.99 -15.03 6.69
C LEU A 199 -14.06 -14.67 7.86
N TYR A 200 -13.27 -13.60 7.71
CA TYR A 200 -12.30 -13.16 8.71
C TYR A 200 -12.03 -11.66 8.57
N THR A 201 -11.84 -10.99 9.69
CA THR A 201 -11.39 -9.60 9.76
C THR A 201 -10.28 -9.49 10.81
N SER A 202 -9.13 -8.94 10.43
CA SER A 202 -8.00 -8.72 11.33
C SER A 202 -8.11 -7.41 12.11
N GLU A 203 -7.15 -7.17 13.01
CA GLU A 203 -6.87 -5.84 13.52
C GLU A 203 -6.36 -4.89 12.42
N LEU A 204 -6.34 -3.59 12.72
CA LEU A 204 -5.91 -2.57 11.76
C LEU A 204 -4.37 -2.54 11.61
N PHE A 205 -3.93 -2.43 10.37
CA PHE A 205 -2.56 -2.07 10.01
C PHE A 205 -2.53 -0.62 9.50
N PRO A 206 -1.40 0.10 9.66
CA PRO A 206 -1.25 1.40 9.01
C PRO A 206 -1.39 1.25 7.49
N THR A 207 -1.93 2.24 6.82
CA THR A 207 -2.13 2.20 5.37
C THR A 207 -0.82 2.52 4.62
N ASP A 208 -0.77 3.64 3.93
CA ASP A 208 0.38 4.06 3.14
C ASP A 208 1.28 5.04 3.91
N ALA A 209 2.58 4.89 3.75
CA ALA A 209 3.57 5.85 4.25
C ALA A 209 3.97 6.81 3.13
N TYR A 210 3.74 8.10 3.35
CA TYR A 210 4.30 9.15 2.48
C TYR A 210 5.76 9.36 2.84
N ALA A 211 6.63 9.19 1.86
CA ALA A 211 8.07 9.24 2.04
C ALA A 211 8.74 10.11 0.97
N TYR A 212 9.85 10.73 1.32
CA TYR A 212 10.72 11.41 0.37
C TYR A 212 12.03 10.63 0.16
N ALA A 213 12.70 10.87 -0.96
CA ALA A 213 14.00 10.27 -1.24
C ALA A 213 15.08 10.89 -0.34
N HIS A 214 15.88 10.07 0.34
CA HIS A 214 16.86 10.45 1.37
C HIS A 214 17.91 11.50 0.92
N ASP A 215 18.06 11.68 -0.38
CA ASP A 215 19.07 12.54 -0.99
C ASP A 215 18.51 13.87 -1.51
N LEU A 216 17.27 14.23 -1.17
CA LEU A 216 16.72 15.55 -1.46
C LEU A 216 17.33 16.63 -0.54
N ASP A 217 17.46 17.85 -1.09
CA ASP A 217 17.91 19.00 -0.32
C ASP A 217 17.07 19.19 0.96
N PRO A 218 17.69 19.36 2.15
CA PRO A 218 16.96 19.47 3.40
C PRO A 218 15.95 20.61 3.44
N LYS A 219 16.25 21.76 2.83
CA LYS A 219 15.31 22.91 2.78
C LYS A 219 14.09 22.58 1.92
N LEU A 220 14.31 21.84 0.82
CA LEU A 220 13.21 21.34 0.00
C LEU A 220 12.37 20.33 0.77
N VAL A 221 12.98 19.43 1.52
CA VAL A 221 12.27 18.44 2.37
C VAL A 221 11.42 19.14 3.42
N ASP A 222 11.96 20.15 4.12
CA ASP A 222 11.19 20.89 5.13
C ASP A 222 9.97 21.60 4.48
N LYS A 223 10.16 22.16 3.29
CA LYS A 223 9.06 22.77 2.54
C LYS A 223 8.01 21.75 2.09
N ILE A 224 8.42 20.57 1.61
CA ILE A 224 7.51 19.46 1.28
C ILE A 224 6.68 19.06 2.49
N LYS A 225 7.31 18.83 3.64
CA LYS A 225 6.62 18.47 4.88
C LYS A 225 5.59 19.52 5.29
N GLN A 226 5.97 20.78 5.28
CA GLN A 226 5.06 21.90 5.55
C GLN A 226 3.83 21.84 4.63
N CYS A 227 4.04 21.69 3.33
CA CYS A 227 2.95 21.64 2.34
C CYS A 227 2.01 20.46 2.55
N PHE A 228 2.53 19.29 2.98
CA PHE A 228 1.70 18.14 3.33
C PHE A 228 0.84 18.42 4.56
N PHE A 229 1.43 18.91 5.66
CA PHE A 229 0.70 19.10 6.92
C PHE A 229 -0.30 20.27 6.91
N GLU A 230 -0.09 21.26 6.04
CA GLU A 230 -1.04 22.35 5.81
C GLU A 230 -2.23 21.92 4.93
N TYR A 231 -2.08 20.87 4.13
CA TYR A 231 -3.13 20.43 3.21
C TYR A 231 -4.32 19.81 3.96
N ARG A 232 -5.52 20.19 3.52
CA ARG A 232 -6.76 19.52 3.93
C ARG A 232 -7.30 18.73 2.74
N ILE A 233 -7.46 17.45 2.93
CA ILE A 233 -7.94 16.53 1.89
C ILE A 233 -9.42 16.85 1.62
N PRO A 234 -9.78 17.23 0.39
CA PRO A 234 -11.17 17.52 0.05
C PRO A 234 -12.06 16.27 0.16
N PRO A 235 -13.38 16.44 0.41
CA PRO A 235 -14.29 15.31 0.57
C PRO A 235 -14.28 14.31 -0.60
N GLU A 236 -14.14 14.80 -1.84
CA GLU A 236 -14.08 13.94 -3.04
C GLU A 236 -12.81 13.07 -3.07
N MET A 237 -11.68 13.62 -2.62
CA MET A 237 -10.44 12.86 -2.49
C MET A 237 -10.51 11.90 -1.28
N ALA A 238 -11.11 12.33 -0.17
CA ALA A 238 -11.30 11.52 1.03
C ALA A 238 -12.15 10.27 0.78
N LYS A 239 -13.19 10.36 -0.05
CA LYS A 239 -14.00 9.19 -0.47
C LYS A 239 -13.18 8.10 -1.16
N GLY A 240 -12.11 8.47 -1.86
CA GLY A 240 -11.27 7.51 -2.57
C GLY A 240 -10.02 7.07 -1.82
N LEU A 241 -9.63 7.77 -0.75
CA LEU A 241 -8.36 7.55 -0.04
C LEU A 241 -8.52 7.39 1.47
N GLY A 242 -9.63 7.86 2.07
CA GLY A 242 -9.77 8.02 3.51
C GLY A 242 -8.99 9.23 4.07
N GLY A 243 -9.31 9.59 5.31
CA GLY A 243 -8.68 10.71 6.01
C GLY A 243 -9.07 12.09 5.48
N ASP A 244 -8.81 13.12 6.28
CA ASP A 244 -9.05 14.53 5.94
C ASP A 244 -7.76 15.37 5.95
N ARG A 245 -6.65 14.78 6.38
CA ARG A 245 -5.33 15.43 6.53
C ARG A 245 -4.18 14.44 6.49
N PHE A 246 -2.97 14.99 6.41
CA PHE A 246 -1.74 14.24 6.67
C PHE A 246 -1.28 14.47 8.11
N LEU A 247 -0.87 13.39 8.78
CA LEU A 247 -0.33 13.38 10.12
C LEU A 247 1.14 12.98 10.09
N PRO A 248 1.99 13.46 11.03
CA PRO A 248 3.35 12.99 11.15
C PRO A 248 3.42 11.47 11.37
N ALA A 249 4.29 10.79 10.64
CA ALA A 249 4.54 9.36 10.80
C ALA A 249 5.94 9.11 11.38
N ASN A 250 6.03 8.13 12.27
CA ASN A 250 7.26 7.58 12.80
C ASN A 250 7.42 6.12 12.33
N TYR A 251 8.24 5.89 11.30
CA TYR A 251 8.42 4.57 10.72
C TYR A 251 8.84 3.51 11.74
N GLN A 252 9.72 3.84 12.67
CA GLN A 252 10.22 2.86 13.67
C GLN A 252 9.10 2.38 14.59
N LYS A 253 8.22 3.28 14.98
CA LYS A 253 7.09 2.99 15.88
C LYS A 253 5.89 2.46 15.09
N ASP A 254 5.43 3.21 14.09
CA ASP A 254 4.13 2.96 13.45
C ASP A 254 4.15 1.73 12.54
N TRP A 255 5.33 1.34 12.02
CA TRP A 255 5.53 0.13 11.20
C TRP A 255 6.14 -1.06 11.97
N GLU A 256 6.22 -1.01 13.29
CA GLU A 256 6.81 -2.11 14.08
C GLU A 256 6.06 -3.43 13.87
N LEU A 257 4.73 -3.40 13.99
CA LEU A 257 3.89 -4.58 13.75
C LEU A 257 4.04 -5.12 12.32
N VAL A 258 4.09 -4.23 11.33
CA VAL A 258 4.26 -4.63 9.92
C VAL A 258 5.59 -5.34 9.70
N ARG A 259 6.67 -4.86 10.32
CA ARG A 259 7.99 -5.53 10.25
C ARG A 259 7.97 -6.88 10.94
N LYS A 260 7.35 -6.98 12.13
CA LYS A 260 7.21 -8.26 12.86
C LYS A 260 6.45 -9.29 12.04
N VAL A 261 5.33 -8.90 11.44
CA VAL A 261 4.51 -9.75 10.57
C VAL A 261 5.30 -10.22 9.33
N ALA A 262 6.03 -9.33 8.67
CA ALA A 262 6.84 -9.67 7.51
C ALA A 262 7.94 -10.69 7.85
N ILE A 263 8.64 -10.49 8.98
CA ILE A 263 9.66 -11.43 9.46
C ILE A 263 9.03 -12.77 9.85
N ALA A 264 7.90 -12.79 10.55
CA ALA A 264 7.16 -14.01 10.89
C ALA A 264 6.69 -14.78 9.65
N ALA A 265 6.36 -14.07 8.57
CA ALA A 265 6.06 -14.67 7.25
C ALA A 265 7.32 -15.17 6.51
N GLY A 266 8.49 -15.15 7.13
CA GLY A 266 9.75 -15.60 6.55
C GLY A 266 10.38 -14.62 5.56
N GLN A 267 9.95 -13.35 5.56
CA GLN A 267 10.47 -12.36 4.64
C GLN A 267 11.77 -11.71 5.17
N SER A 268 12.80 -11.70 4.35
CA SER A 268 13.99 -10.88 4.60
C SER A 268 13.79 -9.49 4.03
N LEU A 269 13.81 -8.46 4.89
CA LEU A 269 13.57 -7.06 4.54
C LEU A 269 14.81 -6.36 3.95
N ASN A 270 15.67 -7.10 3.25
CA ASN A 270 16.86 -6.62 2.58
C ASN A 270 16.75 -6.80 1.06
N ARG A 271 17.79 -6.42 0.32
CA ARG A 271 17.80 -6.50 -1.14
C ARG A 271 17.64 -7.93 -1.66
N SER A 272 18.31 -8.92 -1.09
CA SER A 272 18.18 -10.32 -1.53
C SER A 272 16.78 -10.87 -1.28
N GLY A 273 16.17 -10.54 -0.14
CA GLY A 273 14.77 -10.88 0.13
C GLY A 273 13.80 -10.24 -0.86
N TYR A 274 14.01 -8.96 -1.19
CA TYR A 274 13.22 -8.26 -2.20
C TYR A 274 13.33 -8.89 -3.59
N GLU A 275 14.54 -9.23 -4.03
CA GLU A 275 14.79 -9.88 -5.32
C GLU A 275 14.15 -11.28 -5.36
N ALA A 276 14.25 -12.06 -4.27
CA ALA A 276 13.62 -13.36 -4.14
C ALA A 276 12.08 -13.28 -4.20
N GLU A 277 11.47 -12.29 -3.54
CA GLU A 277 10.02 -12.09 -3.60
C GLU A 277 9.54 -11.70 -5.00
N ASN A 278 10.30 -10.87 -5.74
CA ASN A 278 9.93 -10.51 -7.10
C ASN A 278 10.11 -11.66 -8.11
N ALA A 279 11.02 -12.60 -7.83
CA ALA A 279 11.20 -13.80 -8.66
C ALA A 279 10.00 -14.75 -8.59
N LYS A 280 9.25 -14.76 -7.49
CA LYS A 280 8.02 -15.59 -7.31
C LYS A 280 6.86 -15.15 -8.20
N LYS A 281 6.95 -13.99 -8.87
CA LYS A 281 5.93 -13.47 -9.79
C LYS A 281 6.03 -14.04 -11.21
N LYS A 282 7.10 -14.73 -11.52
CA LYS A 282 7.34 -15.36 -12.81
C LYS A 282 6.94 -16.83 -12.77
#